data_414c112968d29443c2b657cae8a23e77
#
_entry.id   414c112968d29443c2b657cae8a23e77
#
_cell.length_a   1.000
_cell.length_b   1.000
_cell.length_c   1.000
_cell.angle_alpha   90.00
_cell.angle_beta   90.00
_cell.angle_gamma   90.00
#
_symmetry.space_group_name_H-M   'P 1'
#
loop_
_entity.id
_entity.type
_entity.pdbx_description
1 polymer ?
#
loop_
_entity_poly.entity_id
_entity_poly.type
_entity_poly.pdbx_seq_one_letter_code
_entity_poly.pdbx_strand_id
1 'polypeptide(L)'
;MHLPVPYNQAVANLVARFDQLPALTKEEEFRLARKLREEGDIDAAHRLVTANLRNVVRIAMDYAGYGLPLEDIIQEGTIGLMIAVKKFDPHKGYRLMTYAVWWIKAMIHDYILRFFSQVKLGTTKLQKKLFYRLNRMSHEEDVLDEGIGERSRALSVRLDEDPQRIEEIVA
;
A
#
# COMPACT_ATOMS: atom_id res chain seq x y z
N MET A 1 4.29 -9.25 22.13
CA MET A 1 4.60 -7.91 22.69
C MET A 1 5.07 -7.03 21.55
N HIS A 2 4.14 -6.30 20.90
CA HIS A 2 4.48 -5.36 19.83
C HIS A 2 5.29 -4.22 20.46
N LEU A 3 6.59 -4.16 20.17
CA LEU A 3 7.33 -2.93 20.38
C LEU A 3 6.75 -1.89 19.42
N PRO A 4 6.22 -0.77 19.93
CA PRO A 4 5.80 0.31 19.03
C PRO A 4 7.04 0.76 18.28
N VAL A 5 7.00 0.67 16.95
CA VAL A 5 7.99 1.34 16.10
C VAL A 5 8.02 2.79 16.58
N PRO A 6 9.19 3.34 16.94
CA PRO A 6 9.24 4.72 17.39
C PRO A 6 8.63 5.60 16.32
N TYR A 7 7.44 6.11 16.61
CA TYR A 7 6.70 7.00 15.73
C TYR A 7 7.57 8.24 15.56
N ASN A 8 8.22 8.35 14.41
CA ASN A 8 9.08 9.48 14.14
C ASN A 8 8.24 10.76 14.29
N GLN A 9 8.69 11.71 15.11
CA GLN A 9 7.99 12.96 15.38
C GLN A 9 7.60 13.68 14.07
N ALA A 10 8.40 13.51 13.02
CA ALA A 10 8.10 14.04 11.69
C ALA A 10 6.82 13.43 11.09
N VAL A 11 6.62 12.13 11.24
CA VAL A 11 5.40 11.45 10.76
C VAL A 11 4.17 11.87 11.57
N ALA A 12 4.31 11.96 12.90
CA ALA A 12 3.22 12.45 13.76
C ALA A 12 2.80 13.87 13.38
N ASN A 13 3.76 14.76 13.13
CA ASN A 13 3.48 16.11 12.67
C ASN A 13 2.83 16.14 11.28
N LEU A 14 3.25 15.24 10.39
CA LEU A 14 2.67 15.11 9.04
C LEU A 14 1.20 14.67 9.12
N VAL A 15 0.90 13.63 9.91
CA VAL A 15 -0.47 13.16 10.15
C VAL A 15 -1.35 14.28 10.70
N ALA A 16 -0.87 14.98 11.76
CA ALA A 16 -1.60 16.07 12.37
C ALA A 16 -1.91 17.21 11.39
N ARG A 17 -0.98 17.52 10.47
CA ARG A 17 -1.22 18.52 9.40
C ARG A 17 -2.27 18.07 8.40
N PHE A 18 -2.28 16.82 8.01
CA PHE A 18 -3.26 16.30 7.05
C PHE A 18 -4.64 16.10 7.66
N ASP A 19 -4.72 15.83 8.97
CA ASP A 19 -6.00 15.74 9.68
C ASP A 19 -6.73 17.09 9.80
N GLN A 20 -5.99 18.19 9.70
CA GLN A 20 -6.58 19.55 9.69
C GLN A 20 -7.18 19.94 8.32
N LEU A 21 -6.85 19.21 7.24
CA LEU A 21 -7.40 19.49 5.92
C LEU A 21 -8.88 19.07 5.86
N PRO A 22 -9.78 19.94 5.39
CA PRO A 22 -11.19 19.60 5.26
C PRO A 22 -11.38 18.45 4.28
N ALA A 23 -12.18 17.47 4.69
CA ALA A 23 -12.58 16.39 3.78
C ALA A 23 -13.55 16.94 2.73
N LEU A 24 -13.40 16.50 1.48
CA LEU A 24 -14.31 16.86 0.40
C LEU A 24 -15.67 16.15 0.58
N THR A 25 -16.76 16.89 0.37
CA THR A 25 -18.07 16.30 0.22
C THR A 25 -18.12 15.49 -1.09
N LYS A 26 -19.14 14.64 -1.25
CA LYS A 26 -19.34 13.86 -2.48
C LYS A 26 -19.55 14.78 -3.69
N GLU A 27 -20.27 15.86 -3.50
CA GLU A 27 -20.59 16.85 -4.52
C GLU A 27 -19.36 17.64 -4.94
N GLU A 28 -18.52 18.03 -3.99
CA GLU A 28 -17.24 18.70 -4.27
C GLU A 28 -16.25 17.79 -5.00
N GLU A 29 -16.14 16.54 -4.55
CA GLU A 29 -15.31 15.53 -5.20
C GLU A 29 -15.74 15.30 -6.65
N PHE A 30 -17.04 15.13 -6.88
CA PHE A 30 -17.60 14.99 -8.21
C PHE A 30 -17.30 16.19 -9.10
N ARG A 31 -17.54 17.41 -8.61
CA ARG A 31 -17.29 18.65 -9.32
C ARG A 31 -15.82 18.80 -9.72
N LEU A 32 -14.90 18.54 -8.78
CA LEU A 32 -13.45 18.63 -9.04
C LEU A 32 -13.00 17.55 -10.03
N ALA A 33 -13.48 16.32 -9.88
CA ALA A 33 -13.11 15.22 -10.77
C ALA A 33 -13.63 15.46 -12.21
N ARG A 34 -14.83 16.02 -12.33
CA ARG A 34 -15.39 16.41 -13.63
C ARG A 34 -14.56 17.52 -14.28
N LYS A 35 -14.21 18.56 -13.52
CA LYS A 35 -13.38 19.66 -13.98
C LYS A 35 -12.00 19.19 -14.47
N LEU A 36 -11.38 18.30 -13.72
CA LEU A 36 -10.13 17.68 -14.16
C LEU A 36 -10.29 16.90 -15.48
N ARG A 37 -11.38 16.14 -15.61
CA ARG A 37 -11.58 15.26 -16.77
C ARG A 37 -11.98 16.02 -18.04
N GLU A 38 -12.82 17.02 -17.91
CA GLU A 38 -13.39 17.79 -19.05
C GLU A 38 -12.49 18.96 -19.46
N GLU A 39 -11.89 19.65 -18.47
CA GLU A 39 -11.13 20.88 -18.70
C GLU A 39 -9.60 20.69 -18.52
N GLY A 40 -9.16 19.54 -17.99
CA GLY A 40 -7.75 19.31 -17.67
C GLY A 40 -7.25 20.17 -16.50
N ASP A 41 -8.15 20.61 -15.60
CA ASP A 41 -7.83 21.53 -14.50
C ASP A 41 -6.88 20.88 -13.49
N ILE A 42 -5.60 21.34 -13.49
CA ILE A 42 -4.55 20.87 -12.60
C ILE A 42 -4.82 21.25 -11.13
N ASP A 43 -5.44 22.41 -10.90
CA ASP A 43 -5.76 22.85 -9.53
C ASP A 43 -6.84 21.95 -8.91
N ALA A 44 -7.81 21.50 -9.73
CA ALA A 44 -8.78 20.51 -9.31
C ALA A 44 -8.10 19.17 -8.95
N ALA A 45 -7.10 18.73 -9.73
CA ALA A 45 -6.31 17.54 -9.40
C ALA A 45 -5.55 17.71 -8.07
N HIS A 46 -4.87 18.83 -7.87
CA HIS A 46 -4.16 19.14 -6.63
C HIS A 46 -5.09 19.11 -5.41
N ARG A 47 -6.28 19.68 -5.52
CA ARG A 47 -7.28 19.66 -4.44
C ARG A 47 -7.77 18.25 -4.12
N LEU A 48 -8.02 17.42 -5.15
CA LEU A 48 -8.40 16.02 -4.97
C LEU A 48 -7.30 15.22 -4.27
N VAL A 49 -6.04 15.39 -4.68
CA VAL A 49 -4.90 14.72 -4.04
C VAL A 49 -4.75 15.19 -2.61
N THR A 50 -4.64 16.50 -2.37
CA THR A 50 -4.38 17.08 -1.05
C THR A 50 -5.42 16.68 -0.02
N ALA A 51 -6.72 16.73 -0.38
CA ALA A 51 -7.81 16.35 0.52
C ALA A 51 -7.79 14.85 0.90
N ASN A 52 -7.11 14.01 0.12
CA ASN A 52 -7.05 12.57 0.34
C ASN A 52 -5.70 12.07 0.89
N LEU A 53 -4.70 12.95 1.10
CA LEU A 53 -3.38 12.56 1.63
C LEU A 53 -3.46 11.87 2.99
N ARG A 54 -4.41 12.27 3.88
CA ARG A 54 -4.64 11.60 5.15
C ARG A 54 -4.90 10.10 5.00
N ASN A 55 -5.62 9.72 3.95
CA ASN A 55 -5.94 8.32 3.67
C ASN A 55 -4.71 7.55 3.18
N VAL A 56 -3.84 8.20 2.39
CA VAL A 56 -2.55 7.63 1.98
C VAL A 56 -1.68 7.33 3.20
N VAL A 57 -1.55 8.30 4.12
CA VAL A 57 -0.76 8.12 5.35
C VAL A 57 -1.31 6.97 6.18
N ARG A 58 -2.64 6.89 6.36
CA ARG A 58 -3.28 5.80 7.09
C ARG A 58 -3.00 4.44 6.47
N ILE A 59 -3.12 4.33 5.14
CA ILE A 59 -2.79 3.09 4.43
C ILE A 59 -1.30 2.76 4.54
N ALA A 60 -0.41 3.76 4.42
CA ALA A 60 1.04 3.56 4.53
C ALA A 60 1.47 3.06 5.90
N MET A 61 0.78 3.47 6.97
CA MET A 61 1.05 3.00 8.34
C MET A 61 0.85 1.49 8.51
N ASP A 62 -0.06 0.87 7.75
CA ASP A 62 -0.24 -0.59 7.75
C ASP A 62 1.01 -1.32 7.24
N TYR A 63 1.93 -0.61 6.58
CA TYR A 63 3.17 -1.14 6.03
C TYR A 63 4.45 -0.69 6.77
N ALA A 64 4.32 -0.01 7.92
CA ALA A 64 5.48 0.47 8.69
C ALA A 64 6.39 -0.66 9.20
N GLY A 65 5.86 -1.89 9.35
CA GLY A 65 6.60 -3.06 9.83
C GLY A 65 7.58 -3.69 8.84
N TYR A 66 7.63 -3.21 7.59
CA TYR A 66 8.50 -3.79 6.55
C TYR A 66 9.95 -3.29 6.59
N GLY A 67 10.36 -2.51 7.60
CA GLY A 67 11.74 -2.04 7.76
C GLY A 67 12.19 -0.96 6.76
N LEU A 68 11.26 -0.41 6.00
CA LEU A 68 11.49 0.70 5.08
C LEU A 68 11.09 2.04 5.70
N PRO A 69 11.71 3.17 5.30
CA PRO A 69 11.31 4.49 5.77
C PRO A 69 9.83 4.76 5.46
N LEU A 70 9.05 5.11 6.49
CA LEU A 70 7.62 5.33 6.32
C LEU A 70 7.33 6.52 5.38
N GLU A 71 8.21 7.52 5.37
CA GLU A 71 8.14 8.66 4.47
C GLU A 71 8.17 8.23 3.00
N ASP A 72 9.01 7.26 2.67
CA ASP A 72 9.12 6.74 1.30
C ASP A 72 7.86 5.95 0.92
N ILE A 73 7.34 5.15 1.85
CA ILE A 73 6.07 4.41 1.66
C ILE A 73 4.92 5.39 1.42
N ILE A 74 4.86 6.50 2.16
CA ILE A 74 3.86 7.57 1.97
C ILE A 74 4.02 8.23 0.59
N GLN A 75 5.25 8.50 0.15
CA GLN A 75 5.49 9.10 -1.17
C GLN A 75 5.02 8.18 -2.30
N GLU A 76 5.36 6.89 -2.25
CA GLU A 76 4.90 5.90 -3.22
C GLU A 76 3.37 5.74 -3.20
N GLY A 77 2.76 5.72 -2.01
CA GLY A 77 1.31 5.75 -1.88
C GLY A 77 0.69 7.02 -2.50
N THR A 78 1.35 8.16 -2.35
CA THR A 78 0.91 9.42 -2.96
C THR A 78 0.99 9.37 -4.48
N ILE A 79 2.02 8.76 -5.05
CA ILE A 79 2.10 8.51 -6.51
C ILE A 79 0.91 7.65 -6.96
N GLY A 80 0.57 6.60 -6.20
CA GLY A 80 -0.61 5.77 -6.45
C GLY A 80 -1.91 6.59 -6.45
N LEU A 81 -2.08 7.47 -5.47
CA LEU A 81 -3.23 8.38 -5.42
C LEU A 81 -3.29 9.31 -6.63
N MET A 82 -2.16 9.90 -7.05
CA MET A 82 -2.10 10.76 -8.25
C MET A 82 -2.50 10.01 -9.52
N ILE A 83 -2.04 8.77 -9.69
CA ILE A 83 -2.45 7.91 -10.81
C ILE A 83 -3.95 7.65 -10.76
N ALA A 84 -4.49 7.36 -9.57
CA ALA A 84 -5.92 7.14 -9.39
C ALA A 84 -6.74 8.38 -9.75
N VAL A 85 -6.34 9.56 -9.28
CA VAL A 85 -7.00 10.84 -9.58
C VAL A 85 -7.05 11.08 -11.09
N LYS A 86 -5.94 10.84 -11.80
CA LYS A 86 -5.86 11.00 -13.26
C LYS A 86 -6.80 10.06 -14.02
N LYS A 87 -7.01 8.85 -13.49
CA LYS A 87 -7.81 7.79 -14.15
C LYS A 87 -9.25 7.71 -13.64
N PHE A 88 -9.58 8.48 -12.60
CA PHE A 88 -10.89 8.41 -11.96
C PHE A 88 -12.01 8.89 -12.87
N ASP A 89 -13.10 8.12 -12.88
CA ASP A 89 -14.33 8.47 -13.58
C ASP A 89 -15.44 8.80 -12.57
N PRO A 90 -15.80 10.09 -12.40
CA PRO A 90 -16.81 10.50 -11.44
C PRO A 90 -18.23 10.00 -11.79
N HIS A 91 -18.49 9.67 -13.05
CA HIS A 91 -19.82 9.21 -13.49
C HIS A 91 -20.14 7.77 -13.07
N LYS A 92 -19.16 7.01 -12.58
CA LYS A 92 -19.35 5.64 -12.08
C LYS A 92 -20.03 5.53 -10.71
N GLY A 93 -20.31 6.64 -10.03
CA GLY A 93 -21.12 6.71 -8.82
C GLY A 93 -20.43 6.32 -7.51
N TYR A 94 -19.19 5.82 -7.52
CA TYR A 94 -18.41 5.55 -6.33
C TYR A 94 -17.46 6.70 -5.97
N ARG A 95 -17.00 6.74 -4.72
CA ARG A 95 -16.04 7.73 -4.23
C ARG A 95 -14.65 7.48 -4.80
N LEU A 96 -13.86 8.57 -4.96
CA LEU A 96 -12.48 8.50 -5.41
C LEU A 96 -11.67 7.49 -4.58
N MET A 97 -11.78 7.51 -3.27
CA MET A 97 -11.01 6.63 -2.39
C MET A 97 -11.33 5.15 -2.55
N THR A 98 -12.56 4.78 -2.90
CA THR A 98 -12.93 3.39 -3.20
C THR A 98 -12.11 2.84 -4.37
N TYR A 99 -11.82 3.67 -5.36
CA TYR A 99 -10.97 3.34 -6.50
C TYR A 99 -9.47 3.49 -6.19
N ALA A 100 -9.09 4.57 -5.50
CA ALA A 100 -7.70 4.94 -5.26
C ALA A 100 -6.96 3.97 -4.33
N VAL A 101 -7.64 3.33 -3.37
CA VAL A 101 -7.03 2.35 -2.45
C VAL A 101 -6.24 1.26 -3.20
N TRP A 102 -6.74 0.78 -4.32
CA TRP A 102 -6.06 -0.24 -5.14
C TRP A 102 -4.76 0.28 -5.75
N TRP A 103 -4.75 1.50 -6.25
CA TRP A 103 -3.56 2.14 -6.80
C TRP A 103 -2.52 2.45 -5.74
N ILE A 104 -2.96 3.00 -4.59
CA ILE A 104 -2.10 3.30 -3.45
C ILE A 104 -1.39 2.02 -2.98
N LYS A 105 -2.15 0.97 -2.71
CA LYS A 105 -1.59 -0.33 -2.28
C LYS A 105 -0.68 -0.94 -3.33
N ALA A 106 -1.03 -0.86 -4.62
CA ALA A 106 -0.20 -1.40 -5.69
C ALA A 106 1.17 -0.73 -5.75
N MET A 107 1.23 0.61 -5.62
CA MET A 107 2.50 1.35 -5.63
C MET A 107 3.34 1.06 -4.40
N ILE A 108 2.72 1.03 -3.21
CA ILE A 108 3.40 0.65 -1.96
C ILE A 108 3.98 -0.76 -2.06
N HIS A 109 3.19 -1.72 -2.54
CA HIS A 109 3.64 -3.09 -2.71
C HIS A 109 4.80 -3.21 -3.70
N ASP A 110 4.75 -2.50 -4.83
CA ASP A 110 5.83 -2.51 -5.81
C ASP A 110 7.12 -1.91 -5.23
N TYR A 111 7.00 -0.85 -4.44
CA TYR A 111 8.13 -0.25 -3.72
C TYR A 111 8.74 -1.25 -2.72
N ILE A 112 7.93 -1.85 -1.85
CA ILE A 112 8.39 -2.83 -0.87
C ILE A 112 9.14 -3.98 -1.56
N LEU A 113 8.60 -4.53 -2.65
CA LEU A 113 9.24 -5.62 -3.38
C LEU A 113 10.57 -5.23 -4.02
N ARG A 114 10.73 -3.96 -4.42
CA ARG A 114 12.00 -3.46 -4.99
C ARG A 114 13.09 -3.27 -3.96
N PHE A 115 12.74 -2.87 -2.75
CA PHE A 115 13.70 -2.38 -1.75
C PHE A 115 13.80 -3.24 -0.49
N PHE A 116 12.87 -4.16 -0.25
CA PHE A 116 12.89 -5.02 0.94
C PHE A 116 14.12 -5.94 1.00
N SER A 117 14.68 -6.32 -0.13
CA SER A 117 15.88 -7.14 -0.19
C SER A 117 16.90 -6.52 -1.15
N GLN A 118 18.15 -6.37 -0.68
CA GLN A 118 19.31 -6.03 -1.54
C GLN A 118 19.59 -7.13 -2.58
N VAL A 119 19.08 -8.35 -2.36
CA VAL A 119 19.03 -9.42 -3.32
C VAL A 119 17.68 -9.34 -4.03
N LYS A 120 17.67 -9.18 -5.34
CA LYS A 120 16.46 -9.21 -6.18
C LYS A 120 15.73 -10.54 -5.99
N LEU A 121 14.89 -10.64 -4.97
CA LEU A 121 13.93 -11.73 -4.87
C LEU A 121 12.98 -11.58 -6.04
N GLY A 122 13.07 -12.50 -6.95
CA GLY A 122 12.44 -12.61 -8.23
C GLY A 122 11.14 -11.86 -8.53
N THR A 123 11.02 -11.58 -9.82
CA THR A 123 9.90 -10.78 -10.38
C THR A 123 8.66 -11.61 -10.73
N THR A 124 8.65 -12.93 -10.45
CA THR A 124 7.52 -13.78 -10.83
C THR A 124 6.29 -13.54 -9.97
N LYS A 125 5.10 -13.79 -10.53
CA LYS A 125 3.83 -13.68 -9.80
C LYS A 125 3.81 -14.56 -8.54
N LEU A 126 4.43 -15.73 -8.59
CA LEU A 126 4.51 -16.67 -7.47
C LEU A 126 5.34 -16.09 -6.32
N GLN A 127 6.53 -15.56 -6.62
CA GLN A 127 7.42 -14.97 -5.62
C GLN A 127 6.79 -13.76 -4.93
N LYS A 128 6.10 -12.91 -5.68
CA LYS A 128 5.30 -11.80 -5.12
C LYS A 128 4.22 -12.31 -4.17
N LYS A 129 3.47 -13.33 -4.58
CA LYS A 129 2.39 -13.95 -3.80
C LYS A 129 2.92 -14.60 -2.51
N LEU A 130 4.06 -15.30 -2.59
CA LEU A 130 4.75 -15.90 -1.45
C LEU A 130 5.24 -14.86 -0.46
N PHE A 131 5.92 -13.82 -0.93
CA PHE A 131 6.42 -12.75 -0.09
C PHE A 131 5.31 -12.12 0.78
N TYR A 132 4.18 -11.75 0.18
CA TYR A 132 3.08 -11.17 0.94
C TYR A 132 2.43 -12.17 1.89
N ARG A 133 2.38 -13.44 1.51
CA ARG A 133 1.79 -14.47 2.36
C ARG A 133 2.67 -14.79 3.57
N LEU A 134 3.97 -14.92 3.38
CA LEU A 134 4.94 -15.14 4.45
C LEU A 134 4.95 -13.99 5.45
N ASN A 135 4.97 -12.76 4.95
CA ASN A 135 4.99 -11.61 5.82
C ASN A 135 3.67 -11.43 6.60
N ARG A 136 2.53 -11.75 5.99
CA ARG A 136 1.26 -11.78 6.70
C ARG A 136 1.23 -12.85 7.79
N MET A 137 1.77 -14.03 7.54
CA MET A 137 1.86 -15.11 8.54
C MET A 137 2.78 -14.72 9.70
N SER A 138 3.88 -14.02 9.45
CA SER A 138 4.77 -13.54 10.50
C SER A 138 4.16 -12.46 11.40
N HIS A 139 3.10 -11.81 10.94
CA HIS A 139 2.34 -10.81 11.72
C HIS A 139 1.12 -11.41 12.46
N GLU A 140 0.56 -12.51 11.96
CA GLU A 140 -0.64 -13.14 12.54
C GLU A 140 -0.30 -14.24 13.57
N GLU A 141 0.94 -14.73 13.60
CA GLU A 141 1.36 -15.82 14.49
C GLU A 141 2.70 -15.49 15.16
N ASP A 142 2.68 -15.38 16.49
CA ASP A 142 3.80 -15.68 17.37
C ASP A 142 4.16 -17.19 17.27
N VAL A 143 4.37 -17.70 16.04
CA VAL A 143 4.79 -19.09 15.84
C VAL A 143 6.30 -19.13 15.81
N LEU A 144 6.80 -19.24 17.01
CA LEU A 144 8.14 -19.68 17.30
C LEU A 144 8.34 -21.10 16.73
N ASP A 145 9.39 -21.25 15.89
CA ASP A 145 10.12 -22.52 15.72
C ASP A 145 9.55 -23.60 14.80
N GLU A 146 8.71 -23.30 13.85
CA GLU A 146 8.46 -24.25 12.77
C GLU A 146 9.53 -24.16 11.69
N GLY A 147 10.22 -25.29 11.40
CA GLY A 147 11.27 -25.36 10.39
C GLY A 147 10.79 -24.96 8.99
N ILE A 148 11.72 -24.49 8.13
CA ILE A 148 11.45 -24.04 6.76
C ILE A 148 10.57 -25.03 5.98
N GLY A 149 10.79 -26.35 6.15
CA GLY A 149 10.06 -27.41 5.46
C GLY A 149 8.57 -27.49 5.83
N GLU A 150 8.18 -27.21 7.08
CA GLU A 150 6.77 -27.20 7.49
C GLU A 150 6.05 -25.96 6.96
N ARG A 151 6.72 -24.81 7.00
CA ARG A 151 6.20 -23.56 6.40
C ARG A 151 5.98 -23.69 4.89
N SER A 152 6.93 -24.32 4.19
CA SER A 152 6.83 -24.57 2.74
C SER A 152 5.66 -25.48 2.40
N ARG A 153 5.40 -26.53 3.20
CA ARG A 153 4.26 -27.45 3.03
C ARG A 153 2.92 -26.74 3.30
N ALA A 154 2.82 -25.96 4.36
CA ALA A 154 1.61 -25.18 4.68
C ALA A 154 1.29 -24.17 3.55
N LEU A 155 2.33 -23.54 2.98
CA LEU A 155 2.18 -22.61 1.87
C LEU A 155 1.81 -23.31 0.57
N SER A 156 2.36 -24.51 0.29
CA SER A 156 2.04 -25.27 -0.93
C SER A 156 0.56 -25.64 -0.99
N VAL A 157 -0.01 -26.11 0.11
CA VAL A 157 -1.44 -26.44 0.20
C VAL A 157 -2.34 -25.22 -0.02
N ARG A 158 -1.93 -24.06 0.52
CA ARG A 158 -2.70 -22.81 0.39
C ARG A 158 -2.55 -22.13 -0.97
N LEU A 159 -1.48 -22.37 -1.69
CA LEU A 159 -1.17 -21.74 -2.97
C LEU A 159 -1.44 -22.64 -4.17
N ASP A 160 -1.70 -23.93 -3.93
CA ASP A 160 -1.84 -24.96 -4.96
C ASP A 160 -0.59 -25.04 -5.84
N GLU A 161 0.60 -25.06 -5.19
CA GLU A 161 1.93 -25.05 -5.81
C GLU A 161 2.81 -26.17 -5.22
N ASP A 162 3.82 -26.60 -5.98
CA ASP A 162 4.75 -27.64 -5.57
C ASP A 162 5.59 -27.22 -4.35
N PRO A 163 5.63 -28.03 -3.26
CA PRO A 163 6.41 -27.73 -2.06
C PRO A 163 7.90 -27.47 -2.34
N GLN A 164 8.52 -28.24 -3.25
CA GLN A 164 9.94 -28.08 -3.58
C GLN A 164 10.23 -26.72 -4.21
N ARG A 165 9.32 -26.24 -5.07
CA ARG A 165 9.44 -24.93 -5.69
C ARG A 165 9.26 -23.76 -4.70
N ILE A 166 8.52 -23.99 -3.62
CA ILE A 166 8.37 -23.02 -2.55
C ILE A 166 9.61 -23.01 -1.67
N GLU A 167 10.18 -24.18 -1.38
CA GLU A 167 11.40 -24.32 -0.57
C GLU A 167 12.60 -23.61 -1.21
N GLU A 168 12.78 -23.75 -2.53
CA GLU A 168 13.82 -23.05 -3.30
C GLU A 168 13.71 -21.51 -3.26
N ILE A 169 12.51 -20.98 -3.03
CA ILE A 169 12.25 -19.53 -3.00
C ILE A 169 12.39 -18.98 -1.58
N VAL A 170 12.16 -19.81 -0.55
CA VAL A 170 12.14 -19.40 0.86
C VAL A 170 13.49 -19.62 1.53
N ALA A 171 14.33 -20.55 1.01
CA ALA A 171 15.68 -20.82 1.49
C ALA A 171 16.66 -19.72 1.10
#